data_cb681de947c7814ca165147ddc46f01a
#
_entry.id   cb681de947c7814ca165147ddc46f01a
#
_cell.length_a   1.000
_cell.length_b   1.000
_cell.length_c   1.000
_cell.angle_alpha   90.00
_cell.angle_beta   90.00
_cell.angle_gamma   90.00
#
_symmetry.space_group_name_H-M   'P 1'
#
loop_
_entity.id
_entity.type
_entity.pdbx_description
1 polymer ?
#
loop_
_entity_poly.entity_id
_entity_poly.type
_entity_poly.pdbx_seq_one_letter_code
_entity_poly.pdbx_strand_id
1 'polypeptide(L)'
;QGVRMVRSHSIQAVSKEIINMSANQEMLSINAIGKQSTGKTELLKTVSHLIHKYAKIPYQISYFGKEEMLNLEATVKELNPTNQILIFDDIAFLKASATTKQIDQIQQVLSVIRHLPGGESVKIILCKSFQYSKAIPPFLRQNDFTFLSSIDQSDDIESMIGKKHHKKINQLKELRSQGS
;
A
#
# COMPACT_ATOMS: atom_id res chain seq x y z
N GLN A 1 -11.65 6.16 7.61
CA GLN A 1 -11.16 4.95 7.00
C GLN A 1 -10.66 4.03 8.09
N GLY A 2 -10.67 2.77 7.89
CA GLY A 2 -10.42 1.82 8.94
C GLY A 2 -9.65 0.59 8.49
N VAL A 3 -9.25 -0.20 9.47
CA VAL A 3 -8.68 -1.51 9.22
C VAL A 3 -9.78 -2.45 8.74
N ARG A 4 -9.53 -3.09 7.62
CA ARG A 4 -10.41 -4.13 7.08
C ARG A 4 -9.73 -5.49 7.28
N MET A 5 -10.46 -6.42 7.86
CA MET A 5 -9.99 -7.78 8.04
C MET A 5 -10.50 -8.64 6.91
N VAL A 6 -9.57 -9.23 6.15
CA VAL A 6 -9.89 -9.97 4.93
C VAL A 6 -9.47 -11.42 5.11
N ARG A 7 -10.38 -12.32 4.84
CA ARG A 7 -10.09 -13.74 4.66
C ARG A 7 -9.73 -13.99 3.19
N SER A 8 -8.91 -14.99 2.92
CA SER A 8 -8.43 -15.29 1.57
C SER A 8 -9.53 -15.46 0.53
N HIS A 9 -10.67 -16.06 0.93
CA HIS A 9 -11.80 -16.28 0.02
C HIS A 9 -12.63 -15.02 -0.30
N SER A 10 -12.32 -13.89 0.34
CA SER A 10 -13.03 -12.62 0.13
C SER A 10 -12.22 -11.57 -0.64
N ILE A 11 -11.10 -11.95 -1.24
CA ILE A 11 -10.23 -11.02 -1.98
C ILE A 11 -11.00 -10.33 -3.10
N GLN A 12 -11.84 -11.04 -3.82
CA GLN A 12 -12.64 -10.45 -4.88
C GLN A 12 -13.63 -9.41 -4.34
N ALA A 13 -14.30 -9.69 -3.24
CA ALA A 13 -15.22 -8.75 -2.61
C ALA A 13 -14.48 -7.51 -2.10
N VAL A 14 -13.30 -7.70 -1.53
CA VAL A 14 -12.43 -6.58 -1.08
C VAL A 14 -11.97 -5.73 -2.25
N SER A 15 -11.60 -6.34 -3.35
CA SER A 15 -11.19 -5.62 -4.56
C SER A 15 -12.34 -4.74 -5.09
N LYS A 16 -13.57 -5.22 -5.05
CA LYS A 16 -14.75 -4.43 -5.40
C LYS A 16 -14.97 -3.26 -4.44
N GLU A 17 -14.75 -3.46 -3.16
CA GLU A 17 -14.82 -2.39 -2.16
C GLU A 17 -13.75 -1.32 -2.42
N ILE A 18 -12.54 -1.72 -2.74
CA ILE A 18 -11.45 -0.79 -3.10
C ILE A 18 -11.82 0.02 -4.34
N ILE A 19 -12.40 -0.61 -5.35
CA ILE A 19 -12.88 0.07 -6.55
C ILE A 19 -13.91 1.14 -6.19
N ASN A 20 -14.86 0.83 -5.32
CA ASN A 20 -15.87 1.78 -4.88
C ASN A 20 -15.25 2.96 -4.11
N MET A 21 -14.26 2.69 -3.25
CA MET A 21 -13.54 3.73 -2.55
C MET A 21 -12.77 4.64 -3.52
N SER A 22 -12.12 4.05 -4.52
CA SER A 22 -11.33 4.80 -5.50
C SER A 22 -12.19 5.68 -6.41
N ALA A 23 -13.47 5.37 -6.57
CA ALA A 23 -14.37 6.17 -7.40
C ALA A 23 -14.52 7.60 -6.88
N ASN A 24 -14.41 7.80 -5.57
CA ASN A 24 -14.61 9.08 -4.89
C ASN A 24 -13.30 9.77 -4.45
N GLN A 25 -12.16 9.19 -4.78
CA GLN A 25 -10.85 9.70 -4.36
C GLN A 25 -9.90 9.76 -5.56
N GLU A 26 -9.11 10.82 -5.63
CA GLU A 26 -8.05 10.92 -6.64
C GLU A 26 -6.85 10.03 -6.30
N MET A 27 -6.61 9.80 -5.02
CA MET A 27 -5.53 8.95 -4.54
C MET A 27 -6.02 8.05 -3.42
N LEU A 28 -5.79 6.76 -3.57
CA LEU A 28 -6.10 5.75 -2.58
C LEU A 28 -4.81 5.03 -2.19
N SER A 29 -4.58 4.83 -0.90
CA SER A 29 -3.38 4.16 -0.40
C SER A 29 -3.74 2.83 0.25
N ILE A 30 -3.05 1.77 -0.18
CA ILE A 30 -3.25 0.41 0.30
C ILE A 30 -1.92 -0.10 0.86
N ASN A 31 -1.95 -0.58 2.10
CA ASN A 31 -0.78 -1.22 2.72
C ASN A 31 -1.02 -2.71 2.92
N ALA A 32 -0.01 -3.51 2.63
CA ALA A 32 0.05 -4.91 3.02
C ALA A 32 1.17 -5.06 4.04
N ILE A 33 0.81 -5.38 5.28
CA ILE A 33 1.72 -5.45 6.41
C ILE A 33 1.81 -6.89 6.89
N GLY A 34 3.02 -7.36 7.16
CA GLY A 34 3.24 -8.69 7.68
C GLY A 34 4.70 -9.06 7.65
N LYS A 35 5.01 -10.24 8.20
CA LYS A 35 6.38 -10.76 8.19
C LYS A 35 6.85 -11.03 6.77
N GLN A 36 8.17 -11.10 6.62
CA GLN A 36 8.78 -11.48 5.35
C GLN A 36 8.26 -12.85 4.89
N SER A 37 8.13 -13.02 3.59
CA SER A 37 7.68 -14.28 2.95
C SER A 37 6.25 -14.70 3.31
N THR A 38 5.37 -13.76 3.67
CA THR A 38 3.96 -14.04 3.95
C THR A 38 3.03 -13.77 2.75
N GLY A 39 3.59 -13.57 1.57
CA GLY A 39 2.81 -13.36 0.36
C GLY A 39 2.22 -11.96 0.19
N LYS A 40 2.78 -10.95 0.85
CA LYS A 40 2.29 -9.56 0.76
C LYS A 40 2.29 -9.03 -0.67
N THR A 41 3.39 -9.23 -1.37
CA THR A 41 3.54 -8.75 -2.76
C THR A 41 2.58 -9.48 -3.68
N GLU A 42 2.45 -10.80 -3.54
CA GLU A 42 1.50 -11.58 -4.34
C GLU A 42 0.06 -11.18 -4.07
N LEU A 43 -0.28 -10.86 -2.82
CA LEU A 43 -1.59 -10.34 -2.47
C LEU A 43 -1.87 -9.00 -3.17
N LEU A 44 -0.93 -8.06 -3.12
CA LEU A 44 -1.07 -6.77 -3.79
C LEU A 44 -1.17 -6.93 -5.31
N LYS A 45 -0.40 -7.84 -5.90
CA LYS A 45 -0.50 -8.17 -7.33
C LYS A 45 -1.89 -8.70 -7.68
N THR A 46 -2.40 -9.65 -6.91
CA THR A 46 -3.73 -10.23 -7.12
C THR A 46 -4.82 -9.17 -7.02
N VAL A 47 -4.80 -8.37 -5.97
CA VAL A 47 -5.76 -7.27 -5.78
C VAL A 47 -5.68 -6.27 -6.94
N SER A 48 -4.47 -5.91 -7.35
CA SER A 48 -4.27 -4.96 -8.46
C SER A 48 -4.81 -5.49 -9.78
N HIS A 49 -4.60 -6.76 -10.09
CA HIS A 49 -5.17 -7.40 -11.28
C HIS A 49 -6.70 -7.47 -11.23
N LEU A 50 -7.27 -7.73 -10.07
CA LEU A 50 -8.72 -7.72 -9.90
C LEU A 50 -9.30 -6.31 -10.08
N ILE A 51 -8.65 -5.29 -9.56
CA ILE A 51 -9.03 -3.90 -9.78
C ILE A 51 -8.96 -3.56 -11.26
N HIS A 52 -7.85 -3.91 -11.92
CA HIS A 52 -7.68 -3.69 -13.35
C HIS A 52 -8.79 -4.36 -14.17
N LYS A 53 -9.21 -5.56 -13.78
CA LYS A 53 -10.23 -6.34 -14.48
C LYS A 53 -11.63 -5.78 -14.30
N TYR A 54 -11.98 -5.35 -13.07
CA TYR A 54 -13.36 -5.01 -12.72
C TYR A 54 -13.64 -3.51 -12.62
N ALA A 55 -12.63 -2.65 -12.60
CA ALA A 55 -12.84 -1.21 -12.56
C ALA A 55 -13.47 -0.71 -13.86
N LYS A 56 -14.37 0.27 -13.74
CA LYS A 56 -15.03 0.88 -14.89
C LYS A 56 -14.11 1.78 -15.70
N ILE A 57 -13.04 2.27 -15.08
CA ILE A 57 -12.03 3.10 -15.73
C ILE A 57 -10.74 2.28 -15.91
N PRO A 58 -9.95 2.54 -16.97
CA PRO A 58 -8.72 1.80 -17.19
C PRO A 58 -7.64 2.20 -16.19
N TYR A 59 -6.93 1.23 -15.64
CA TYR A 59 -5.73 1.43 -14.82
C TYR A 59 -4.55 0.72 -15.47
N GLN A 60 -3.39 1.33 -15.39
CA GLN A 60 -2.12 0.69 -15.70
C GLN A 60 -1.44 0.27 -14.40
N ILE A 61 -0.88 -0.94 -14.36
CA ILE A 61 -0.16 -1.45 -13.19
C ILE A 61 1.33 -1.27 -13.41
N SER A 62 2.01 -0.65 -12.45
CA SER A 62 3.46 -0.43 -12.50
C SER A 62 4.09 -0.90 -11.20
N TYR A 63 5.21 -1.61 -11.31
CA TYR A 63 5.97 -2.14 -10.18
C TYR A 63 7.20 -1.27 -9.93
N PHE A 64 7.41 -0.92 -8.67
CA PHE A 64 8.55 -0.14 -8.23
C PHE A 64 9.35 -0.96 -7.23
N GLY A 65 10.54 -1.37 -7.65
CA GLY A 65 11.52 -2.00 -6.77
C GLY A 65 12.41 -0.94 -6.11
N LYS A 66 13.50 -1.40 -5.50
CA LYS A 66 14.43 -0.55 -4.77
C LYS A 66 15.02 0.57 -5.64
N GLU A 67 15.49 0.23 -6.83
CA GLU A 67 16.13 1.21 -7.72
C GLU A 67 15.14 2.29 -8.16
N GLU A 68 13.95 1.87 -8.56
CA GLU A 68 12.89 2.77 -9.01
C GLU A 68 12.45 3.70 -7.88
N MET A 69 12.37 3.21 -6.65
CA MET A 69 12.01 4.04 -5.49
C MET A 69 13.09 5.06 -5.14
N LEU A 70 14.35 4.68 -5.24
CA LEU A 70 15.48 5.59 -4.96
C LEU A 70 15.63 6.66 -6.06
N ASN A 71 15.09 6.42 -7.25
CA ASN A 71 15.06 7.34 -8.39
C ASN A 71 13.61 7.68 -8.77
N LEU A 72 12.76 7.88 -7.79
CA LEU A 72 11.32 7.96 -7.98
C LEU A 72 10.90 9.08 -8.92
N GLU A 73 11.52 10.25 -8.83
CA GLU A 73 11.21 11.38 -9.71
C GLU A 73 11.41 11.02 -11.19
N ALA A 74 12.55 10.43 -11.51
CA ALA A 74 12.84 10.00 -12.88
C ALA A 74 11.90 8.89 -13.35
N THR A 75 11.61 7.93 -12.47
CA THR A 75 10.74 6.80 -12.77
C THR A 75 9.30 7.28 -13.04
N VAL A 76 8.79 8.19 -12.24
CA VAL A 76 7.44 8.73 -12.41
C VAL A 76 7.30 9.53 -13.71
N LYS A 77 8.35 10.22 -14.13
CA LYS A 77 8.34 10.95 -15.42
C LYS A 77 8.19 10.04 -16.63
N GLU A 78 8.54 8.78 -16.49
CA GLU A 78 8.41 7.78 -17.58
C GLU A 78 7.03 7.12 -17.61
N LEU A 79 6.18 7.35 -16.59
CA LEU A 79 4.85 6.78 -16.56
C LEU A 79 3.95 7.43 -17.61
N ASN A 80 3.08 6.64 -18.20
CA ASN A 80 2.02 7.16 -19.05
C ASN A 80 1.05 8.03 -18.25
N PRO A 81 0.55 9.14 -18.79
CA PRO A 81 -0.40 10.02 -18.09
C PRO A 81 -1.81 9.42 -18.07
N THR A 82 -1.96 8.29 -17.43
CA THR A 82 -3.23 7.56 -17.26
C THR A 82 -3.37 7.13 -15.80
N ASN A 83 -4.55 6.64 -15.42
CA ASN A 83 -4.78 6.12 -14.08
C ASN A 83 -3.83 4.96 -13.79
N GLN A 84 -3.18 4.99 -12.64
CA GLN A 84 -2.12 4.06 -12.28
C GLN A 84 -2.42 3.32 -11.00
N ILE A 85 -2.10 2.03 -10.99
CA ILE A 85 -1.90 1.26 -9.76
C ILE A 85 -0.40 1.08 -9.61
N LEU A 86 0.18 1.71 -8.59
CA LEU A 86 1.62 1.66 -8.33
C LEU A 86 1.86 0.72 -7.17
N ILE A 87 2.72 -0.28 -7.38
CA ILE A 87 3.06 -1.27 -6.35
C ILE A 87 4.51 -1.03 -5.92
N PHE A 88 4.67 -0.56 -4.69
CA PHE A 88 5.95 -0.38 -4.02
C PHE A 88 6.23 -1.62 -3.19
N ASP A 89 7.13 -2.46 -3.69
CA ASP A 89 7.47 -3.71 -3.04
C ASP A 89 8.51 -3.50 -1.95
N ASP A 90 8.21 -4.01 -0.78
CA ASP A 90 9.11 -4.06 0.39
C ASP A 90 9.85 -2.73 0.68
N ILE A 91 9.09 -1.74 1.11
CA ILE A 91 9.64 -0.41 1.41
C ILE A 91 10.51 -0.36 2.67
N ALA A 92 10.64 -1.48 3.40
CA ALA A 92 11.46 -1.53 4.62
C ALA A 92 12.94 -1.27 4.36
N PHE A 93 13.43 -1.50 3.13
CA PHE A 93 14.82 -1.21 2.77
C PHE A 93 15.19 0.27 2.94
N LEU A 94 14.23 1.16 2.89
CA LEU A 94 14.47 2.62 3.02
C LEU A 94 15.18 2.96 4.32
N LYS A 95 14.92 2.22 5.38
CA LYS A 95 15.59 2.40 6.68
C LYS A 95 17.11 2.26 6.57
N ALA A 96 17.57 1.25 5.82
CA ALA A 96 18.99 0.90 5.74
C ALA A 96 19.71 1.51 4.54
N SER A 97 18.99 1.85 3.49
CA SER A 97 19.57 2.16 2.18
C SER A 97 19.31 3.57 1.69
N ALA A 98 18.30 4.27 2.21
CA ALA A 98 17.96 5.61 1.75
C ALA A 98 18.54 6.69 2.67
N THR A 99 19.06 7.75 2.06
CA THR A 99 19.47 8.97 2.77
C THR A 99 18.23 9.80 3.11
N THR A 100 18.37 10.73 4.07
CA THR A 100 17.30 11.68 4.41
C THR A 100 16.85 12.45 3.17
N LYS A 101 17.78 12.88 2.34
CA LYS A 101 17.49 13.59 1.09
C LYS A 101 16.64 12.74 0.14
N GLN A 102 16.96 11.45 0.00
CA GLN A 102 16.18 10.55 -0.84
C GLN A 102 14.74 10.34 -0.30
N ILE A 103 14.60 10.21 1.02
CA ILE A 103 13.27 10.10 1.66
C ILE A 103 12.46 11.37 1.43
N ASP A 104 13.06 12.55 1.57
CA ASP A 104 12.39 13.82 1.32
C ASP A 104 11.95 13.94 -0.14
N GLN A 105 12.78 13.50 -1.09
CA GLN A 105 12.42 13.46 -2.50
C GLN A 105 11.24 12.52 -2.78
N ILE A 106 11.23 11.35 -2.16
CA ILE A 106 10.11 10.41 -2.28
C ILE A 106 8.83 11.07 -1.78
N GLN A 107 8.87 11.72 -0.64
CA GLN A 107 7.71 12.43 -0.09
C GLN A 107 7.20 13.52 -1.03
N GLN A 108 8.09 14.33 -1.57
CA GLN A 108 7.75 15.38 -2.52
C GLN A 108 7.09 14.81 -3.79
N VAL A 109 7.66 13.76 -4.37
CA VAL A 109 7.12 13.14 -5.56
C VAL A 109 5.74 12.55 -5.29
N LEU A 110 5.56 11.83 -4.18
CA LEU A 110 4.28 11.23 -3.83
C LEU A 110 3.20 12.27 -3.54
N SER A 111 3.56 13.44 -3.05
CA SER A 111 2.59 14.50 -2.78
C SER A 111 1.95 15.07 -4.05
N VAL A 112 2.62 14.95 -5.19
CA VAL A 112 2.16 15.49 -6.48
C VAL A 112 1.96 14.42 -7.55
N ILE A 113 2.06 13.14 -7.19
CA ILE A 113 2.05 12.05 -8.17
C ILE A 113 0.77 11.95 -8.99
N ARG A 114 -0.35 12.40 -8.43
CA ARG A 114 -1.62 12.46 -9.15
C ARG A 114 -1.60 13.45 -10.32
N HIS A 115 -0.65 14.36 -10.33
CA HIS A 115 -0.39 15.29 -11.42
C HIS A 115 0.78 14.78 -12.27
N LEU A 116 0.57 13.64 -12.92
CA LEU A 116 1.59 13.04 -13.79
C LEU A 116 1.99 13.97 -14.93
N PRO A 117 3.16 13.74 -15.56
CA PRO A 117 3.58 14.52 -16.73
C PRO A 117 2.49 14.51 -17.81
N GLY A 118 2.06 15.71 -18.26
CA GLY A 118 0.93 15.87 -19.17
C GLY A 118 -0.16 16.81 -18.63
N GLY A 119 -0.10 17.18 -17.35
CA GLY A 119 -0.88 18.26 -16.74
C GLY A 119 -2.29 17.90 -16.29
N GLU A 120 -2.81 16.74 -16.65
CA GLU A 120 -4.14 16.30 -16.18
C GLU A 120 -4.04 15.48 -14.91
N SER A 121 -4.99 15.69 -13.99
CA SER A 121 -5.09 14.85 -12.80
C SER A 121 -5.56 13.46 -13.18
N VAL A 122 -4.87 12.45 -12.65
CA VAL A 122 -5.21 11.05 -12.84
C VAL A 122 -5.49 10.39 -11.49
N LYS A 123 -6.19 9.27 -11.50
CA LYS A 123 -6.42 8.49 -10.29
C LYS A 123 -5.22 7.59 -10.04
N ILE A 124 -4.76 7.57 -8.80
CA ILE A 124 -3.63 6.76 -8.34
C ILE A 124 -4.10 5.85 -7.21
N ILE A 125 -3.83 4.56 -7.36
CA ILE A 125 -3.92 3.59 -6.27
C ILE A 125 -2.49 3.21 -5.91
N LEU A 126 -2.05 3.62 -4.73
CA LEU A 126 -0.70 3.37 -4.25
C LEU A 126 -0.70 2.16 -3.32
N CYS A 127 -0.06 1.09 -3.74
CA CYS A 127 0.06 -0.15 -2.97
C CYS A 127 1.47 -0.25 -2.40
N LYS A 128 1.59 -0.52 -1.10
CA LYS A 128 2.88 -0.67 -0.42
C LYS A 128 2.90 -1.95 0.39
N SER A 129 3.97 -2.71 0.27
CA SER A 129 4.20 -3.87 1.12
C SER A 129 5.38 -3.62 2.04
N PHE A 130 5.27 -3.99 3.29
CA PHE A 130 6.37 -3.89 4.25
C PHE A 130 6.15 -4.74 5.49
N GLN A 131 7.25 -5.14 6.11
CA GLN A 131 7.24 -5.62 7.46
C GLN A 131 7.17 -4.40 8.37
N TYR A 132 6.38 -4.49 9.44
CA TYR A 132 6.24 -3.36 10.35
C TYR A 132 7.57 -2.89 10.90
N SER A 133 7.79 -1.58 10.85
CA SER A 133 8.92 -0.92 11.49
C SER A 133 8.57 0.54 11.78
N LYS A 134 8.83 0.96 13.02
CA LYS A 134 8.69 2.38 13.41
C LYS A 134 9.62 3.29 12.61
N ALA A 135 10.66 2.72 12.00
CA ALA A 135 11.61 3.48 11.19
C ALA A 135 11.07 3.83 9.80
N ILE A 136 9.94 3.25 9.38
CA ILE A 136 9.29 3.65 8.14
C ILE A 136 8.69 5.05 8.34
N PRO A 137 9.01 6.01 7.46
CA PRO A 137 8.48 7.36 7.59
C PRO A 137 6.95 7.40 7.68
N PRO A 138 6.37 8.26 8.52
CA PRO A 138 4.91 8.32 8.68
C PRO A 138 4.13 8.50 7.39
N PHE A 139 4.62 9.29 6.44
CA PHE A 139 3.92 9.50 5.17
C PHE A 139 3.79 8.22 4.34
N LEU A 140 4.71 7.25 4.52
CA LEU A 140 4.64 5.94 3.85
C LEU A 140 3.78 4.94 4.62
N ARG A 141 3.47 5.20 5.88
CA ARG A 141 2.59 4.37 6.71
C ARG A 141 1.11 4.73 6.56
N GLN A 142 0.81 5.91 6.07
CA GLN A 142 -0.57 6.35 5.86
C GLN A 142 -1.26 5.48 4.83
N ASN A 143 -2.52 5.17 5.08
CA ASN A 143 -3.30 4.31 4.21
C ASN A 143 -4.80 4.52 4.39
N ASP A 144 -5.54 4.16 3.37
CA ASP A 144 -7.00 4.09 3.37
C ASP A 144 -7.48 2.65 3.60
N PHE A 145 -6.66 1.68 3.24
CA PHE A 145 -6.98 0.26 3.37
C PHE A 145 -5.72 -0.52 3.76
N THR A 146 -5.85 -1.47 4.69
CA THR A 146 -4.73 -2.27 5.17
C THR A 146 -5.04 -3.75 5.13
N PHE A 147 -4.17 -4.52 4.48
CA PHE A 147 -4.12 -5.97 4.61
C PHE A 147 -3.10 -6.36 5.68
N LEU A 148 -3.51 -7.22 6.61
CA LEU A 148 -2.65 -7.76 7.64
C LEU A 148 -2.45 -9.25 7.36
N SER A 149 -1.27 -9.62 6.85
CA SER A 149 -1.00 -11.01 6.46
C SER A 149 -0.40 -11.83 7.58
N SER A 150 0.31 -11.20 8.51
CA SER A 150 0.93 -11.86 9.65
C SER A 150 1.12 -10.87 10.78
N ILE A 151 0.42 -11.09 11.89
CA ILE A 151 0.52 -10.24 13.08
C ILE A 151 1.14 -11.07 14.20
N ASP A 152 2.26 -10.58 14.73
CA ASP A 152 2.85 -11.10 15.95
C ASP A 152 2.37 -10.25 17.14
N GLN A 153 2.31 -10.83 18.34
CA GLN A 153 1.96 -10.07 19.53
C GLN A 153 2.98 -8.98 19.84
N SER A 154 4.22 -9.15 19.42
CA SER A 154 5.27 -8.14 19.54
C SER A 154 5.13 -6.98 18.57
N ASP A 155 4.29 -7.09 17.54
CA ASP A 155 4.14 -6.04 16.53
C ASP A 155 3.34 -4.86 17.09
N ASP A 156 3.91 -3.67 16.96
CA ASP A 156 3.29 -2.42 17.39
C ASP A 156 2.42 -1.85 16.26
N ILE A 157 1.40 -2.61 15.88
CA ILE A 157 0.51 -2.26 14.78
C ILE A 157 -0.37 -1.06 15.14
N GLU A 158 -0.65 -0.84 16.42
CA GLU A 158 -1.47 0.27 16.88
C GLU A 158 -0.92 1.63 16.48
N SER A 159 0.40 1.78 16.51
CA SER A 159 1.03 3.04 16.11
C SER A 159 0.88 3.32 14.62
N MET A 160 0.53 2.31 13.81
CA MET A 160 0.34 2.44 12.37
C MET A 160 -1.10 2.75 11.98
N ILE A 161 -2.05 2.13 12.65
CA ILE A 161 -3.47 2.18 12.25
C ILE A 161 -4.35 2.91 13.25
N GLY A 162 -3.77 3.36 14.37
CA GLY A 162 -4.45 4.16 15.38
C GLY A 162 -5.14 3.36 16.45
N LYS A 163 -5.25 3.96 17.62
CA LYS A 163 -5.79 3.32 18.83
C LYS A 163 -7.26 2.89 18.68
N LYS A 164 -8.03 3.54 17.84
CA LYS A 164 -9.44 3.19 17.63
C LYS A 164 -9.66 1.79 17.09
N HIS A 165 -8.63 1.16 16.55
CA HIS A 165 -8.71 -0.19 16.00
C HIS A 165 -8.06 -1.25 16.91
N HIS A 166 -7.61 -0.88 18.08
CA HIS A 166 -6.90 -1.72 19.04
C HIS A 166 -7.64 -3.04 19.33
N LYS A 167 -8.93 -2.97 19.60
CA LYS A 167 -9.74 -4.13 19.93
C LYS A 167 -9.78 -5.15 18.79
N LYS A 168 -9.91 -4.68 17.55
CA LYS A 168 -9.91 -5.56 16.37
C LYS A 168 -8.56 -6.24 16.14
N ILE A 169 -7.48 -5.54 16.40
CA ILE A 169 -6.13 -6.07 16.28
C ILE A 169 -5.91 -7.17 17.33
N ASN A 170 -6.30 -6.95 18.55
CA ASN A 170 -6.14 -7.93 19.62
C ASN A 170 -6.96 -9.18 19.35
N GLN A 171 -8.17 -9.05 18.82
CA GLN A 171 -8.97 -10.20 18.39
C GLN A 171 -8.28 -11.01 17.30
N LEU A 172 -7.64 -10.35 16.33
CA LEU A 172 -6.88 -11.01 15.28
C LEU A 172 -5.68 -11.78 15.84
N LYS A 173 -4.91 -11.16 16.72
CA LYS A 173 -3.76 -11.79 17.36
C LYS A 173 -4.19 -13.03 18.14
N GLU A 174 -5.30 -12.94 18.86
CA GLU A 174 -5.86 -14.03 19.65
C GLU A 174 -6.32 -15.19 18.76
N LEU A 175 -7.11 -14.91 17.73
CA LEU A 175 -7.57 -15.92 16.76
C LEU A 175 -6.39 -16.65 16.11
N ARG A 176 -5.33 -15.92 15.82
CA ARG A 176 -4.14 -16.49 15.18
C ARG A 176 -3.35 -17.38 16.12
N SER A 177 -3.23 -17.02 17.39
CA SER A 177 -2.57 -17.87 18.39
C SER A 177 -3.32 -19.18 18.62
N GLN A 178 -4.64 -19.19 18.45
CA GLN A 178 -5.49 -20.38 18.55
C GLN A 178 -5.44 -21.26 17.29
N GLY A 179 -5.13 -20.68 16.13
CA GLY A 179 -5.13 -21.37 14.85
C GLY A 179 -3.79 -21.95 14.41
N SER A 180 -2.74 -21.78 15.23
CA SER A 180 -1.38 -22.27 14.91
C SER A 180 -1.03 -23.56 15.62
#